data_f233f31013482ebddd6dcd3d0161e08c
#
_entry.id   f233f31013482ebddd6dcd3d0161e08c
#
_cell.length_a   1.000
_cell.length_b   1.000
_cell.length_c   1.000
_cell.angle_alpha   90.00
_cell.angle_beta   90.00
_cell.angle_gamma   90.00
#
_symmetry.space_group_name_H-M   'P 1'
#
loop_
_entity.id
_entity.type
_entity.pdbx_description
1 polymer ?
#
loop_
_entity_poly.entity_id
_entity_poly.type
_entity_poly.pdbx_seq_one_letter_code
_entity_poly.pdbx_strand_id
1 'polypeptide(L)'
;MWTELTSSMSRRDALQRLSAGFGAIGLSGMLGAAPRQQITPRAKRVIFLFMNGGPSHIDTFDPKPALERMHLKEFVREGKQKSAMESGRRYYVRSPFKFIKAGQSGADMAENWSHLAKVADELCFWRGCTVDSVNHPTAMYQMNTGNRFGGDPGIGAWVNYGLGSENKDLPGFVVLPEASHPQGGAANWGSGYLPARLQGTPLRPKGAPVLDLLPPEGVSRDRQRANLDLLAKLNAAHAEAHPGRDDLAARMESYELAFRMQAQVPEALDLAGEPERVREEYGLNSPVTASFGRKCLLARKLVEKGVRFVQLYHGSWDSHDFIERAHGNLVGAVDRPIAALIADLKRRGLLDSTLVVWCGEFGRTPDNGVRQGTAYGRDHNPNAMTIWMAGGGCKAGHTFGATDELGMEAVELKRHVRDFHVTLLRLLGLDDNRLTFYHAGRFKQLSQFGGEVIRELIA
;
A
#
# COMPACT_ATOMS: atom_id res chain seq x y z
N MET A 1 -27.29 47.82 50.23
CA MET A 1 -26.13 48.13 49.36
C MET A 1 -25.92 46.96 48.44
N TRP A 2 -26.85 46.85 47.49
CA TRP A 2 -26.83 45.90 46.39
C TRP A 2 -27.28 46.68 45.13
N THR A 3 -26.40 47.42 44.56
CA THR A 3 -26.59 48.09 43.26
C THR A 3 -25.30 47.91 42.46
N GLU A 4 -25.49 47.62 41.18
CA GLU A 4 -24.51 47.53 40.12
C GLU A 4 -23.85 46.20 39.87
N LEU A 5 -24.55 45.33 39.13
CA LEU A 5 -23.97 44.42 38.16
C LEU A 5 -25.06 43.99 37.14
N THR A 6 -25.65 44.98 36.44
CA THR A 6 -26.43 44.72 35.22
C THR A 6 -25.83 45.57 34.07
N SER A 7 -24.60 45.23 33.64
CA SER A 7 -24.22 45.56 32.29
C SER A 7 -24.96 44.60 31.36
N SER A 8 -26.02 45.06 30.74
CA SER A 8 -26.78 44.32 29.76
C SER A 8 -25.85 43.98 28.59
N MET A 9 -25.37 42.76 28.60
CA MET A 9 -24.60 42.21 27.50
C MET A 9 -25.48 42.26 26.25
N SER A 10 -25.04 42.96 25.18
CA SER A 10 -25.80 43.04 23.95
C SER A 10 -25.92 41.64 23.32
N ARG A 11 -26.99 41.38 22.58
CA ARG A 11 -27.15 40.15 21.79
C ARG A 11 -25.93 39.87 20.88
N ARG A 12 -25.30 40.93 20.42
CA ARG A 12 -24.09 40.87 19.58
C ARG A 12 -22.88 40.39 20.39
N ASP A 13 -22.70 40.88 21.63
CA ASP A 13 -21.60 40.46 22.50
C ASP A 13 -21.80 39.01 22.98
N ALA A 14 -23.06 38.63 23.27
CA ALA A 14 -23.39 37.24 23.57
C ALA A 14 -23.09 36.29 22.39
N LEU A 15 -23.47 36.68 21.18
CA LEU A 15 -23.16 35.90 19.97
C LEU A 15 -21.65 35.85 19.69
N GLN A 16 -20.93 36.93 19.88
CA GLN A 16 -19.46 36.94 19.71
C GLN A 16 -18.75 36.07 20.75
N ARG A 17 -19.19 36.10 22.01
CA ARG A 17 -18.60 35.24 23.06
C ARG A 17 -18.97 33.76 22.86
N LEU A 18 -20.18 33.46 22.42
CA LEU A 18 -20.60 32.10 22.08
C LEU A 18 -19.88 31.61 20.82
N SER A 19 -19.70 32.46 19.79
CA SER A 19 -18.95 32.10 18.57
C SER A 19 -17.45 31.95 18.83
N ALA A 20 -16.87 32.77 19.75
CA ALA A 20 -15.48 32.57 20.16
C ALA A 20 -15.28 31.27 20.97
N GLY A 21 -16.26 30.84 21.79
CA GLY A 21 -16.22 29.54 22.47
C GLY A 21 -16.33 28.35 21.51
N PHE A 22 -17.28 28.38 20.60
CA PHE A 22 -17.42 27.36 19.56
C PHE A 22 -16.28 27.42 18.53
N GLY A 23 -15.78 28.62 18.20
CA GLY A 23 -14.62 28.80 17.35
C GLY A 23 -13.34 28.28 17.98
N ALA A 24 -13.14 28.40 19.29
CA ALA A 24 -12.00 27.86 20.00
C ALA A 24 -12.06 26.31 20.09
N ILE A 25 -13.25 25.73 20.26
CA ILE A 25 -13.47 24.28 20.20
C ILE A 25 -13.26 23.76 18.75
N GLY A 26 -13.77 24.49 17.75
CA GLY A 26 -13.53 24.20 16.33
C GLY A 26 -12.07 24.37 15.95
N LEU A 27 -11.39 25.40 16.45
CA LEU A 27 -9.98 25.65 16.18
C LEU A 27 -9.06 24.66 16.89
N SER A 28 -9.38 24.24 18.11
CA SER A 28 -8.65 23.16 18.79
C SER A 28 -8.85 21.79 18.10
N GLY A 29 -9.99 21.57 17.45
CA GLY A 29 -10.22 20.41 16.55
C GLY A 29 -9.49 20.55 15.22
N MET A 30 -9.31 21.77 14.68
CA MET A 30 -8.58 22.04 13.44
C MET A 30 -7.06 22.11 13.63
N LEU A 31 -6.61 22.58 14.80
CA LEU A 31 -5.21 22.53 15.23
C LEU A 31 -4.87 21.14 15.82
N GLY A 32 -5.66 20.14 15.45
CA GLY A 32 -5.54 18.78 15.94
C GLY A 32 -4.10 18.36 16.03
N ALA A 33 -3.63 18.20 17.26
CA ALA A 33 -2.41 17.48 17.54
C ALA A 33 -2.43 16.23 16.67
N ALA A 34 -1.35 15.98 15.92
CA ALA A 34 -1.20 14.77 15.12
C ALA A 34 -1.74 13.58 15.92
N PRO A 35 -2.60 12.73 15.34
CA PRO A 35 -3.19 11.62 16.07
C PRO A 35 -2.06 10.83 16.71
N ARG A 36 -1.99 10.89 18.05
CA ARG A 36 -0.97 10.13 18.77
C ARG A 36 -1.32 8.67 18.67
N GLN A 37 -0.29 7.84 18.66
CA GLN A 37 -0.39 6.40 18.79
C GLN A 37 -1.43 6.02 19.85
N GLN A 38 -2.48 5.32 19.42
CA GLN A 38 -3.67 5.11 20.25
C GLN A 38 -3.69 3.72 20.90
N ILE A 39 -2.85 2.83 20.36
CA ILE A 39 -2.78 1.42 20.71
C ILE A 39 -1.29 1.03 20.72
N THR A 40 -0.89 0.05 21.51
CA THR A 40 0.49 -0.48 21.46
C THR A 40 0.77 -1.04 20.08
N PRO A 41 1.75 -0.47 19.33
CA PRO A 41 2.08 -0.93 18.00
C PRO A 41 2.81 -2.25 18.03
N ARG A 42 2.58 -3.06 17.04
CA ARG A 42 3.38 -4.23 16.72
C ARG A 42 4.33 -3.96 15.56
N ALA A 43 3.88 -3.20 14.58
CA ALA A 43 4.69 -2.70 13.48
C ALA A 43 5.03 -1.21 13.65
N LYS A 44 6.20 -0.83 13.17
CA LYS A 44 6.64 0.57 13.06
C LYS A 44 6.65 1.04 11.60
N ARG A 45 6.82 0.11 10.66
CA ARG A 45 7.02 0.36 9.23
C ARG A 45 6.26 -0.64 8.39
N VAL A 46 5.99 -0.26 7.14
CA VAL A 46 5.30 -1.11 6.16
C VAL A 46 6.11 -1.15 4.87
N ILE A 47 6.27 -2.35 4.31
CA ILE A 47 6.67 -2.58 2.92
C ILE A 47 5.45 -3.20 2.22
N PHE A 48 4.88 -2.48 1.25
CA PHE A 48 3.65 -2.86 0.58
C PHE A 48 3.96 -3.28 -0.86
N LEU A 49 3.95 -4.61 -1.11
CA LEU A 49 4.24 -5.22 -2.41
C LEU A 49 2.94 -5.35 -3.19
N PHE A 50 2.69 -4.41 -4.09
CA PHE A 50 1.47 -4.36 -4.87
C PHE A 50 1.69 -4.96 -6.28
N MET A 51 1.03 -6.09 -6.51
CA MET A 51 1.07 -6.85 -7.77
C MET A 51 -0.05 -6.37 -8.69
N ASN A 52 0.23 -5.31 -9.45
CA ASN A 52 -0.72 -4.65 -10.33
C ASN A 52 -1.21 -5.58 -11.46
N GLY A 53 -2.50 -5.76 -11.53
CA GLY A 53 -3.16 -6.61 -12.52
C GLY A 53 -3.90 -7.80 -11.91
N GLY A 54 -3.90 -7.96 -10.58
CA GLY A 54 -4.66 -8.98 -9.88
C GLY A 54 -4.09 -10.39 -10.06
N PRO A 55 -3.08 -10.78 -9.26
CA PRO A 55 -2.51 -12.12 -9.29
C PRO A 55 -3.55 -13.18 -8.98
N SER A 56 -3.48 -14.30 -9.69
CA SER A 56 -4.39 -15.42 -9.50
C SER A 56 -4.09 -16.16 -8.19
N HIS A 57 -5.01 -16.11 -7.25
CA HIS A 57 -4.90 -16.90 -6.02
C HIS A 57 -4.92 -18.39 -6.31
N ILE A 58 -5.69 -18.84 -7.32
CA ILE A 58 -5.82 -20.23 -7.75
C ILE A 58 -4.48 -20.78 -8.27
N ASP A 59 -3.65 -19.94 -8.86
CA ASP A 59 -2.38 -20.35 -9.49
C ASP A 59 -1.15 -20.00 -8.63
N THR A 60 -1.36 -19.50 -7.42
CA THR A 60 -0.27 -19.08 -6.52
C THR A 60 -0.33 -19.74 -5.14
N PHE A 61 -1.40 -19.50 -4.35
CA PHE A 61 -1.43 -19.87 -2.93
C PHE A 61 -2.73 -20.55 -2.48
N ASP A 62 -3.66 -20.84 -3.40
CA ASP A 62 -4.96 -21.42 -3.08
C ASP A 62 -5.33 -22.54 -4.07
N PRO A 63 -4.74 -23.75 -3.92
CA PRO A 63 -4.93 -24.87 -4.86
C PRO A 63 -6.40 -25.31 -4.93
N LYS A 64 -6.87 -25.60 -6.15
CA LYS A 64 -8.24 -26.07 -6.41
C LYS A 64 -8.26 -27.40 -7.16
N PRO A 65 -8.11 -28.55 -6.45
CA PRO A 65 -8.10 -29.88 -7.09
C PRO A 65 -9.38 -30.19 -7.87
N ALA A 66 -10.51 -29.58 -7.52
CA ALA A 66 -11.76 -29.76 -8.25
C ALA A 66 -11.65 -29.29 -9.71
N LEU A 67 -10.83 -28.29 -9.99
CA LEU A 67 -10.62 -27.77 -11.35
C LEU A 67 -9.92 -28.79 -12.27
N GLU A 68 -9.20 -29.79 -11.74
CA GLU A 68 -8.64 -30.88 -12.56
C GLU A 68 -9.76 -31.68 -13.26
N ARG A 69 -10.84 -31.98 -12.53
CA ARG A 69 -11.99 -32.72 -13.03
C ARG A 69 -12.92 -31.85 -13.90
N MET A 70 -12.84 -30.54 -13.73
CA MET A 70 -13.70 -29.57 -14.46
C MET A 70 -13.03 -28.98 -15.68
N HIS A 71 -11.72 -29.20 -15.87
CA HIS A 71 -10.93 -28.59 -16.94
C HIS A 71 -11.58 -28.78 -18.30
N LEU A 72 -11.80 -27.64 -18.99
CA LEU A 72 -12.44 -27.53 -20.29
C LEU A 72 -13.91 -27.95 -20.34
N LYS A 73 -14.55 -28.21 -19.20
CA LYS A 73 -16.03 -28.25 -19.16
C LYS A 73 -16.58 -26.82 -19.25
N GLU A 74 -17.72 -26.71 -19.91
CA GLU A 74 -18.37 -25.41 -20.07
C GLU A 74 -18.75 -24.83 -18.70
N PHE A 75 -18.41 -23.56 -18.51
CA PHE A 75 -18.80 -22.78 -17.34
C PHE A 75 -20.00 -21.93 -17.71
N VAL A 76 -21.12 -22.22 -17.07
CA VAL A 76 -22.33 -21.43 -17.18
C VAL A 76 -22.36 -20.46 -16.01
N ARG A 77 -22.32 -19.15 -16.31
CA ARG A 77 -22.40 -18.13 -15.28
C ARG A 77 -23.82 -18.07 -14.74
N GLU A 78 -23.94 -18.24 -13.43
CA GLU A 78 -25.21 -18.09 -12.74
C GLU A 78 -25.40 -16.66 -12.23
N GLY A 79 -26.51 -16.03 -12.63
CA GLY A 79 -27.02 -14.81 -12.04
C GLY A 79 -26.10 -13.59 -12.11
N LYS A 80 -25.78 -12.99 -10.96
CA LYS A 80 -25.17 -11.66 -10.82
C LYS A 80 -23.62 -11.65 -10.79
N GLN A 81 -22.96 -12.70 -11.22
CA GLN A 81 -21.49 -12.74 -11.21
C GLN A 81 -20.93 -11.67 -12.14
N LYS A 82 -20.14 -10.76 -11.56
CA LYS A 82 -19.45 -9.70 -12.29
C LYS A 82 -18.33 -10.29 -13.14
N SER A 83 -18.12 -9.77 -14.32
CA SER A 83 -17.04 -10.15 -15.24
C SER A 83 -16.46 -8.92 -15.91
N ALA A 84 -15.19 -8.95 -16.19
CA ALA A 84 -14.55 -7.99 -17.07
C ALA A 84 -14.67 -8.39 -18.55
N MET A 85 -14.91 -9.69 -18.82
CA MET A 85 -15.04 -10.26 -20.17
C MET A 85 -16.43 -10.84 -20.35
N GLU A 86 -17.30 -10.15 -21.09
CA GLU A 86 -18.72 -10.52 -21.20
C GLU A 86 -19.04 -11.46 -22.36
N SER A 87 -18.11 -11.74 -23.27
CA SER A 87 -18.40 -12.41 -24.53
C SER A 87 -17.89 -13.85 -24.64
N GLY A 88 -18.70 -14.71 -25.23
CA GLY A 88 -18.33 -16.06 -25.66
C GLY A 88 -18.60 -17.16 -24.63
N ARG A 89 -18.37 -18.41 -25.05
CA ARG A 89 -18.43 -19.57 -24.18
C ARG A 89 -17.25 -19.53 -23.24
N ARG A 90 -17.48 -19.94 -22.00
CA ARG A 90 -16.47 -19.97 -20.94
C ARG A 90 -16.24 -21.41 -20.52
N TYR A 91 -15.02 -21.71 -20.11
CA TYR A 91 -14.63 -23.05 -19.68
C TYR A 91 -13.84 -22.95 -18.38
N TYR A 92 -14.04 -23.91 -17.50
CA TYR A 92 -13.18 -24.05 -16.35
C TYR A 92 -11.74 -24.32 -16.78
N VAL A 93 -10.79 -23.69 -16.08
CA VAL A 93 -9.38 -23.84 -16.33
C VAL A 93 -8.67 -24.29 -15.05
N ARG A 94 -8.06 -25.48 -15.08
CA ARG A 94 -7.19 -25.94 -13.98
C ARG A 94 -5.94 -25.07 -13.88
N SER A 95 -5.28 -25.11 -12.72
CA SER A 95 -3.96 -24.49 -12.62
C SER A 95 -2.93 -25.26 -13.45
N PRO A 96 -2.06 -24.57 -14.22
CA PRO A 96 -0.96 -25.23 -14.90
C PRO A 96 0.18 -25.60 -13.97
N PHE A 97 0.20 -25.08 -12.73
CA PHE A 97 1.24 -25.31 -11.74
C PHE A 97 0.85 -26.41 -10.76
N LYS A 98 1.82 -27.22 -10.39
CA LYS A 98 1.68 -28.13 -9.25
C LYS A 98 1.81 -27.32 -7.95
N PHE A 99 1.26 -27.87 -6.89
CA PHE A 99 1.34 -27.28 -5.56
C PHE A 99 2.20 -28.12 -4.63
N ILE A 100 2.93 -27.44 -3.77
CA ILE A 100 3.76 -28.01 -2.72
C ILE A 100 3.28 -27.55 -1.35
N LYS A 101 3.58 -28.31 -0.31
CA LYS A 101 3.48 -27.90 1.08
C LYS A 101 4.82 -27.30 1.50
N ALA A 102 4.82 -26.01 1.77
CA ALA A 102 6.02 -25.23 2.07
C ALA A 102 6.18 -24.98 3.57
N GLY A 103 7.45 -24.99 4.02
CA GLY A 103 7.80 -24.77 5.43
C GLY A 103 7.29 -25.87 6.37
N GLN A 104 7.49 -25.66 7.67
CA GLN A 104 6.90 -26.51 8.72
C GLN A 104 5.40 -26.26 8.88
N SER A 105 4.96 -25.06 8.53
CA SER A 105 3.55 -24.64 8.51
C SER A 105 2.71 -25.43 7.50
N GLY A 106 3.35 -26.04 6.48
CA GLY A 106 2.65 -26.77 5.42
C GLY A 106 1.81 -25.86 4.52
N ALA A 107 2.19 -24.60 4.36
CA ALA A 107 1.48 -23.64 3.52
C ALA A 107 1.43 -24.12 2.06
N ASP A 108 0.25 -24.00 1.42
CA ASP A 108 0.13 -24.33 0.00
C ASP A 108 0.74 -23.22 -0.85
N MET A 109 1.64 -23.64 -1.75
CA MET A 109 2.27 -22.75 -2.72
C MET A 109 2.40 -23.44 -4.07
N ALA A 110 2.23 -22.73 -5.16
CA ALA A 110 2.60 -23.25 -6.47
C ALA A 110 4.13 -23.48 -6.52
N GLU A 111 4.56 -24.57 -7.16
CA GLU A 111 5.95 -25.05 -7.15
C GLU A 111 6.98 -24.03 -7.66
N ASN A 112 6.55 -23.06 -8.49
CA ASN A 112 7.39 -22.00 -9.03
C ASN A 112 7.74 -20.91 -8.00
N TRP A 113 7.13 -20.90 -6.81
CA TRP A 113 7.53 -20.06 -5.66
C TRP A 113 8.63 -20.74 -4.83
N SER A 114 9.68 -21.19 -5.47
CA SER A 114 10.73 -22.04 -4.90
C SER A 114 11.63 -21.33 -3.86
N HIS A 115 11.76 -20.03 -3.93
CA HIS A 115 12.51 -19.21 -2.97
C HIS A 115 11.62 -18.79 -1.81
N LEU A 116 10.41 -18.30 -2.09
CA LEU A 116 9.45 -17.90 -1.06
C LEU A 116 9.07 -19.07 -0.15
N ALA A 117 8.99 -20.29 -0.70
CA ALA A 117 8.76 -21.51 0.05
C ALA A 117 9.78 -21.75 1.20
N LYS A 118 11.01 -21.24 1.06
CA LYS A 118 12.06 -21.36 2.10
C LYS A 118 11.82 -20.45 3.31
N VAL A 119 10.96 -19.46 3.18
CA VAL A 119 10.56 -18.53 4.24
C VAL A 119 9.07 -18.61 4.54
N ALA A 120 8.40 -19.68 4.13
CA ALA A 120 6.96 -19.86 4.27
C ALA A 120 6.47 -19.76 5.72
N ASP A 121 7.29 -20.16 6.69
CA ASP A 121 6.97 -20.11 8.12
C ASP A 121 6.94 -18.67 8.69
N GLU A 122 7.45 -17.68 7.95
CA GLU A 122 7.32 -16.26 8.28
C GLU A 122 6.03 -15.63 7.71
N LEU A 123 5.29 -16.36 6.87
CA LEU A 123 4.14 -15.81 6.14
C LEU A 123 2.83 -16.13 6.88
N CYS A 124 1.93 -15.17 6.82
CA CYS A 124 0.54 -15.27 7.24
C CYS A 124 -0.34 -15.11 6.02
N PHE A 125 -0.98 -16.16 5.56
CA PHE A 125 -1.88 -16.13 4.39
C PHE A 125 -3.32 -15.86 4.81
N TRP A 126 -4.02 -15.02 4.06
CA TRP A 126 -5.44 -14.82 4.19
C TRP A 126 -6.13 -14.96 2.82
N ARG A 127 -6.98 -16.00 2.70
CA ARG A 127 -7.69 -16.37 1.45
C ARG A 127 -9.10 -15.79 1.36
N GLY A 128 -9.52 -14.99 2.32
CA GLY A 128 -10.90 -14.52 2.48
C GLY A 128 -11.16 -13.09 2.03
N CYS A 129 -10.24 -12.42 1.32
CA CYS A 129 -10.38 -11.02 0.95
C CYS A 129 -11.32 -10.82 -0.25
N THR A 130 -12.19 -9.80 -0.15
CA THR A 130 -13.10 -9.38 -1.22
C THR A 130 -13.01 -7.88 -1.47
N VAL A 131 -13.32 -7.48 -2.71
CA VAL A 131 -13.39 -6.08 -3.16
C VAL A 131 -14.69 -5.83 -3.94
N ASP A 132 -14.97 -4.57 -4.28
CA ASP A 132 -16.27 -4.21 -4.90
C ASP A 132 -16.25 -4.22 -6.43
N SER A 133 -15.10 -4.25 -7.08
CA SER A 133 -14.98 -4.00 -8.50
C SER A 133 -14.14 -5.02 -9.25
N VAL A 134 -14.54 -5.30 -10.48
CA VAL A 134 -13.76 -6.05 -11.49
C VAL A 134 -12.94 -5.12 -12.39
N ASN A 135 -13.08 -3.80 -12.25
CA ASN A 135 -12.35 -2.82 -13.04
C ASN A 135 -11.04 -2.44 -12.33
N HIS A 136 -9.90 -2.54 -13.00
CA HIS A 136 -8.59 -2.29 -12.41
C HIS A 136 -8.45 -0.93 -11.72
N PRO A 137 -8.65 0.23 -12.38
CA PRO A 137 -8.50 1.52 -11.71
C PRO A 137 -9.33 1.63 -10.43
N THR A 138 -10.60 1.18 -10.50
CA THR A 138 -11.54 1.24 -9.39
C THR A 138 -11.12 0.36 -8.23
N ALA A 139 -10.71 -0.90 -8.50
CA ALA A 139 -10.25 -1.84 -7.48
C ALA A 139 -8.89 -1.42 -6.91
N MET A 140 -8.00 -0.88 -7.75
CA MET A 140 -6.71 -0.35 -7.31
C MET A 140 -6.88 0.84 -6.37
N TYR A 141 -7.75 1.79 -6.69
CA TYR A 141 -8.07 2.87 -5.76
C TYR A 141 -8.62 2.31 -4.45
N GLN A 142 -9.55 1.36 -4.52
CA GLN A 142 -10.11 0.76 -3.31
C GLN A 142 -9.04 0.09 -2.44
N MET A 143 -8.12 -0.69 -3.02
CA MET A 143 -7.02 -1.31 -2.29
C MET A 143 -6.05 -0.27 -1.71
N ASN A 144 -5.70 0.76 -2.47
CA ASN A 144 -4.68 1.72 -2.08
C ASN A 144 -5.19 2.90 -1.25
N THR A 145 -6.50 3.22 -1.31
CA THR A 145 -7.06 4.44 -0.67
C THR A 145 -8.33 4.17 0.15
N GLY A 146 -8.83 2.94 0.16
CA GLY A 146 -10.10 2.59 0.79
C GLY A 146 -11.34 3.00 -0.02
N ASN A 147 -11.19 3.83 -1.05
CA ASN A 147 -12.32 4.32 -1.87
C ASN A 147 -12.19 3.80 -3.31
N ARG A 148 -13.31 3.41 -3.91
CA ARG A 148 -13.39 2.99 -5.32
C ARG A 148 -13.13 4.12 -6.32
N PHE A 149 -13.28 5.36 -5.89
CA PHE A 149 -13.07 6.54 -6.71
C PHE A 149 -11.73 7.18 -6.37
N GLY A 150 -11.03 7.69 -7.38
CA GLY A 150 -9.80 8.43 -7.16
C GLY A 150 -10.03 9.72 -6.37
N GLY A 151 -8.96 10.24 -5.75
CA GLY A 151 -8.97 11.51 -5.04
C GLY A 151 -8.91 11.40 -3.51
N ASP A 152 -9.10 10.21 -2.94
CA ASP A 152 -8.90 9.98 -1.51
C ASP A 152 -7.41 9.67 -1.19
N PRO A 153 -6.96 9.90 0.06
CA PRO A 153 -5.57 9.68 0.44
C PRO A 153 -5.18 8.20 0.38
N GLY A 154 -3.97 7.93 -0.09
CA GLY A 154 -3.38 6.60 -0.05
C GLY A 154 -3.13 6.11 1.38
N ILE A 155 -3.08 4.77 1.58
CA ILE A 155 -2.79 4.14 2.89
C ILE A 155 -1.53 4.74 3.52
N GLY A 156 -0.44 4.88 2.73
CA GLY A 156 0.81 5.46 3.23
C GLY A 156 0.66 6.92 3.69
N ALA A 157 -0.22 7.70 3.05
CA ALA A 157 -0.54 9.06 3.50
C ALA A 157 -1.28 9.04 4.85
N TRP A 158 -2.24 8.13 5.05
CA TRP A 158 -2.92 7.93 6.32
C TRP A 158 -1.98 7.47 7.43
N VAL A 159 -1.07 6.54 7.13
CA VAL A 159 -0.05 6.07 8.09
C VAL A 159 0.86 7.22 8.52
N ASN A 160 1.31 8.05 7.58
CA ASN A 160 2.12 9.24 7.89
C ASN A 160 1.32 10.32 8.63
N TYR A 161 0.04 10.48 8.32
CA TYR A 161 -0.83 11.39 9.07
C TYR A 161 -0.94 10.97 10.54
N GLY A 162 -1.09 9.66 10.80
CA GLY A 162 -1.23 9.11 12.14
C GLY A 162 0.06 9.06 12.96
N LEU A 163 1.18 8.71 12.34
CA LEU A 163 2.44 8.40 13.02
C LEU A 163 3.56 9.42 12.78
N GLY A 164 3.47 10.20 11.71
CA GLY A 164 4.58 11.02 11.23
C GLY A 164 5.75 10.19 10.67
N SER A 165 6.85 10.85 10.39
CA SER A 165 8.10 10.23 9.96
C SER A 165 9.06 10.01 11.12
N GLU A 166 9.78 8.88 11.15
CA GLU A 166 10.90 8.64 12.08
C GLU A 166 12.17 9.35 11.61
N ASN A 167 12.27 9.62 10.32
CA ASN A 167 13.39 10.31 9.70
C ASN A 167 12.92 11.63 9.09
N LYS A 168 13.47 12.75 9.54
CA LYS A 168 13.11 14.09 9.05
C LYS A 168 13.75 14.43 7.70
N ASP A 169 14.74 13.67 7.28
CA ASP A 169 15.54 13.91 6.08
C ASP A 169 15.11 13.04 4.88
N LEU A 170 14.17 12.11 5.11
CA LEU A 170 13.58 11.26 4.08
C LEU A 170 12.06 11.39 4.11
N PRO A 171 11.39 11.22 2.94
CA PRO A 171 9.94 11.14 2.91
C PRO A 171 9.42 10.01 3.79
N GLY A 172 8.36 10.24 4.55
CA GLY A 172 7.75 9.17 5.34
C GLY A 172 7.00 8.13 4.51
N PHE A 173 6.63 8.47 3.27
CA PHE A 173 5.99 7.59 2.29
C PHE A 173 6.75 7.62 0.96
N VAL A 174 7.37 6.52 0.58
CA VAL A 174 8.12 6.34 -0.66
C VAL A 174 7.41 5.33 -1.56
N VAL A 175 7.38 5.61 -2.86
CA VAL A 175 6.80 4.74 -3.88
C VAL A 175 7.86 4.33 -4.88
N LEU A 176 7.92 3.03 -5.18
CA LEU A 176 8.82 2.43 -6.16
C LEU A 176 7.99 1.88 -7.34
N PRO A 177 7.59 2.76 -8.28
CA PRO A 177 6.72 2.36 -9.38
C PRO A 177 7.46 1.53 -10.44
N GLU A 178 6.72 1.01 -11.41
CA GLU A 178 7.26 0.53 -12.68
C GLU A 178 7.60 1.70 -13.61
N ALA A 179 8.25 1.39 -14.74
CA ALA A 179 8.56 2.39 -15.78
C ALA A 179 7.27 3.03 -16.36
N SER A 180 6.21 2.24 -16.47
CA SER A 180 4.85 2.72 -16.72
C SER A 180 4.11 2.80 -15.38
N HIS A 181 3.39 3.89 -15.15
CA HIS A 181 2.54 3.99 -13.96
C HIS A 181 1.44 2.93 -14.00
N PRO A 182 1.02 2.41 -12.84
CA PRO A 182 -0.13 1.53 -12.77
C PRO A 182 -1.39 2.25 -13.25
N GLN A 183 -2.41 1.51 -13.63
CA GLN A 183 -3.70 2.10 -13.98
C GLN A 183 -4.20 2.96 -12.81
N GLY A 184 -4.78 4.12 -13.12
CA GLY A 184 -5.13 5.11 -12.09
C GLY A 184 -3.99 6.04 -11.68
N GLY A 185 -2.75 5.76 -12.09
CA GLY A 185 -1.60 6.68 -11.94
C GLY A 185 -1.29 7.07 -10.50
N ALA A 186 -0.84 8.30 -10.31
CA ALA A 186 -0.42 8.85 -9.02
C ALA A 186 -1.53 8.96 -7.97
N ALA A 187 -2.81 8.87 -8.36
CA ALA A 187 -3.92 8.88 -7.43
C ALA A 187 -3.88 7.68 -6.46
N ASN A 188 -3.19 6.58 -6.81
CA ASN A 188 -3.00 5.43 -5.92
C ASN A 188 -2.14 5.73 -4.68
N TRP A 189 -1.33 6.80 -4.70
CA TRP A 189 -0.46 7.21 -3.58
C TRP A 189 -0.53 8.71 -3.28
N GLY A 190 -1.55 9.36 -3.77
CA GLY A 190 -1.80 10.78 -3.51
C GLY A 190 -2.13 11.07 -2.05
N SER A 191 -2.04 12.34 -1.66
CA SER A 191 -2.50 12.80 -0.36
C SER A 191 -4.02 13.02 -0.29
N GLY A 192 -4.70 13.03 -1.45
CA GLY A 192 -6.12 13.34 -1.52
C GLY A 192 -6.44 14.65 -0.80
N TYR A 193 -7.36 14.60 0.15
CA TYR A 193 -7.73 15.75 0.99
C TYR A 193 -6.82 15.95 2.23
N LEU A 194 -5.89 15.04 2.51
CA LEU A 194 -4.86 15.24 3.53
C LEU A 194 -3.82 16.26 3.05
N PRO A 195 -3.05 16.90 3.94
CA PRO A 195 -1.98 17.81 3.56
C PRO A 195 -1.02 17.21 2.51
N ALA A 196 -0.70 17.97 1.47
CA ALA A 196 0.06 17.49 0.31
C ALA A 196 1.45 16.91 0.64
N ARG A 197 2.07 17.32 1.78
CA ARG A 197 3.32 16.76 2.28
C ARG A 197 3.26 15.26 2.63
N LEU A 198 2.05 14.71 2.77
CA LEU A 198 1.83 13.32 3.15
C LEU A 198 1.71 12.37 1.96
N GLN A 199 1.69 12.91 0.73
CA GLN A 199 1.65 12.07 -0.47
C GLN A 199 2.90 11.19 -0.62
N GLY A 200 2.75 10.08 -1.33
CA GLY A 200 3.87 9.22 -1.67
C GLY A 200 4.85 9.92 -2.62
N THR A 201 6.14 9.86 -2.27
CA THR A 201 7.22 10.36 -3.12
C THR A 201 7.70 9.24 -4.04
N PRO A 202 7.43 9.33 -5.37
CA PRO A 202 7.87 8.30 -6.29
C PRO A 202 9.37 8.44 -6.56
N LEU A 203 10.09 7.31 -6.46
CA LEU A 203 11.47 7.20 -6.92
C LEU A 203 11.46 6.61 -8.34
N ARG A 204 12.23 7.22 -9.23
CA ARG A 204 12.28 6.79 -10.63
C ARG A 204 12.94 5.41 -10.74
N PRO A 205 12.38 4.49 -11.55
CA PRO A 205 12.93 3.14 -11.71
C PRO A 205 14.21 3.11 -12.56
N LYS A 206 14.48 4.18 -13.33
CA LYS A 206 15.65 4.32 -14.20
C LYS A 206 16.25 5.72 -14.11
N GLY A 207 17.57 5.82 -14.23
CA GLY A 207 18.31 7.07 -14.12
C GLY A 207 18.43 7.53 -12.67
N ALA A 208 18.55 8.86 -12.47
CA ALA A 208 18.56 9.43 -11.13
C ALA A 208 17.23 9.15 -10.43
N PRO A 209 17.21 8.48 -9.26
CA PRO A 209 15.99 8.14 -8.55
C PRO A 209 15.10 9.34 -8.19
N VAL A 210 15.75 10.45 -7.88
CA VAL A 210 15.11 11.76 -7.66
C VAL A 210 15.73 12.73 -8.65
N LEU A 211 14.88 13.43 -9.43
CA LEU A 211 15.35 14.47 -10.35
C LEU A 211 15.83 15.69 -9.56
N ASP A 212 16.84 16.34 -10.10
CA ASP A 212 17.35 17.62 -9.59
C ASP A 212 17.61 17.60 -8.07
N LEU A 213 18.00 16.43 -7.55
CA LEU A 213 18.28 16.27 -6.13
C LEU A 213 19.47 17.12 -5.71
N LEU A 214 20.52 17.17 -6.52
CA LEU A 214 21.69 17.99 -6.24
C LEU A 214 21.49 19.42 -6.72
N PRO A 215 22.12 20.43 -6.06
CA PRO A 215 22.05 21.80 -6.53
C PRO A 215 22.65 21.92 -7.93
N PRO A 216 22.20 22.89 -8.73
CA PRO A 216 22.81 23.20 -10.03
C PRO A 216 24.30 23.48 -9.90
N GLU A 217 25.04 23.23 -10.97
CA GLU A 217 26.48 23.53 -11.02
C GLU A 217 26.74 25.00 -10.65
N GLY A 218 27.76 25.25 -9.82
CA GLY A 218 28.11 26.58 -9.34
C GLY A 218 27.24 27.14 -8.18
N VAL A 219 26.25 26.37 -7.71
CA VAL A 219 25.44 26.74 -6.53
C VAL A 219 25.94 25.95 -5.31
N SER A 220 26.59 26.63 -4.37
CA SER A 220 26.98 26.02 -3.09
C SER A 220 25.76 25.71 -2.22
N ARG A 221 25.92 24.77 -1.30
CA ARG A 221 24.86 24.42 -0.33
C ARG A 221 24.43 25.61 0.52
N ASP A 222 25.38 26.46 0.93
CA ASP A 222 25.09 27.66 1.72
C ASP A 222 24.28 28.67 0.92
N ARG A 223 24.63 28.87 -0.37
CA ARG A 223 23.83 29.73 -1.26
C ARG A 223 22.43 29.18 -1.48
N GLN A 224 22.31 27.86 -1.65
CA GLN A 224 21.01 27.22 -1.76
C GLN A 224 20.17 27.41 -0.49
N ARG A 225 20.79 27.26 0.70
CA ARG A 225 20.12 27.52 1.99
C ARG A 225 19.63 28.95 2.09
N ALA A 226 20.47 29.93 1.77
CA ALA A 226 20.10 31.34 1.77
C ALA A 226 18.93 31.63 0.81
N ASN A 227 18.93 31.02 -0.39
CA ASN A 227 17.82 31.13 -1.34
C ASN A 227 16.50 30.55 -0.77
N LEU A 228 16.57 29.41 -0.11
CA LEU A 228 15.38 28.80 0.52
C LEU A 228 14.87 29.62 1.70
N ASP A 229 15.75 30.22 2.50
CA ASP A 229 15.37 31.11 3.61
C ASP A 229 14.66 32.37 3.09
N LEU A 230 15.14 32.96 1.99
CA LEU A 230 14.47 34.07 1.32
C LEU A 230 13.11 33.63 0.78
N LEU A 231 13.05 32.49 0.08
CA LEU A 231 11.81 31.96 -0.46
C LEU A 231 10.78 31.64 0.64
N ALA A 232 11.24 31.10 1.78
CA ALA A 232 10.38 30.84 2.94
C ALA A 232 9.75 32.14 3.47
N LYS A 233 10.51 33.24 3.57
CA LYS A 233 9.98 34.55 3.99
C LYS A 233 8.93 35.08 3.01
N LEU A 234 9.21 34.99 1.70
CA LEU A 234 8.27 35.44 0.67
C LEU A 234 6.98 34.60 0.68
N ASN A 235 7.11 33.29 0.81
CA ASN A 235 5.96 32.39 0.87
C ASN A 235 5.15 32.55 2.16
N ALA A 236 5.79 32.86 3.30
CA ALA A 236 5.09 33.14 4.55
C ALA A 236 4.20 34.40 4.41
N ALA A 237 4.74 35.48 3.87
CA ALA A 237 3.98 36.71 3.60
C ALA A 237 2.81 36.43 2.63
N HIS A 238 3.05 35.59 1.61
CA HIS A 238 2.00 35.21 0.67
C HIS A 238 0.90 34.35 1.34
N ALA A 239 1.29 33.42 2.22
CA ALA A 239 0.35 32.57 2.96
C ALA A 239 -0.52 33.39 3.95
N GLU A 240 0.05 34.41 4.60
CA GLU A 240 -0.71 35.34 5.46
C GLU A 240 -1.78 36.10 4.67
N ALA A 241 -1.47 36.47 3.43
CA ALA A 241 -2.42 37.15 2.53
C ALA A 241 -3.50 36.22 1.97
N HIS A 242 -3.31 34.87 2.07
CA HIS A 242 -4.20 33.87 1.52
C HIS A 242 -4.53 32.77 2.58
N PRO A 243 -5.25 33.09 3.66
CA PRO A 243 -5.57 32.15 4.71
C PRO A 243 -6.41 30.98 4.18
N GLY A 244 -6.13 29.77 4.68
CA GLY A 244 -6.82 28.54 4.28
C GLY A 244 -6.24 27.86 3.02
N ARG A 245 -5.10 28.31 2.49
CA ARG A 245 -4.37 27.71 1.38
C ARG A 245 -3.28 26.77 1.90
N ASP A 246 -3.68 25.56 2.35
CA ASP A 246 -2.76 24.54 2.91
C ASP A 246 -1.70 24.05 1.89
N ASP A 247 -1.98 24.20 0.59
CA ASP A 247 -1.05 23.91 -0.50
C ASP A 247 0.21 24.79 -0.48
N LEU A 248 0.12 26.01 0.01
CA LEU A 248 1.28 26.91 0.16
C LEU A 248 2.23 26.42 1.27
N ALA A 249 1.68 26.03 2.42
CA ALA A 249 2.47 25.44 3.52
C ALA A 249 3.13 24.14 3.09
N ALA A 250 2.38 23.26 2.42
CA ALA A 250 2.91 21.99 1.92
C ALA A 250 4.04 22.16 0.89
N ARG A 251 3.96 23.22 0.04
CA ARG A 251 5.05 23.57 -0.91
C ARG A 251 6.33 23.95 -0.16
N MET A 252 6.22 24.79 0.87
CA MET A 252 7.37 25.21 1.67
C MET A 252 8.04 24.00 2.35
N GLU A 253 7.24 23.13 2.99
CA GLU A 253 7.73 21.90 3.61
C GLU A 253 8.40 20.96 2.59
N SER A 254 7.87 20.89 1.36
CA SER A 254 8.46 20.08 0.28
C SER A 254 9.83 20.58 -0.15
N TYR A 255 10.05 21.90 -0.22
CA TYR A 255 11.36 22.47 -0.52
C TYR A 255 12.38 22.19 0.58
N GLU A 256 11.97 22.32 1.85
CA GLU A 256 12.81 22.00 3.00
C GLU A 256 13.18 20.51 3.03
N LEU A 257 12.21 19.63 2.76
CA LEU A 257 12.48 18.19 2.66
C LEU A 257 13.46 17.88 1.53
N ALA A 258 13.24 18.45 0.33
CA ALA A 258 14.13 18.26 -0.82
C ALA A 258 15.58 18.69 -0.51
N PHE A 259 15.78 19.81 0.19
CA PHE A 259 17.10 20.25 0.64
C PHE A 259 17.76 19.28 1.62
N ARG A 260 17.00 18.77 2.60
CA ARG A 260 17.54 17.78 3.56
C ARG A 260 17.86 16.45 2.88
N MET A 261 17.02 16.03 1.93
CA MET A 261 17.21 14.81 1.14
C MET A 261 18.55 14.78 0.40
N GLN A 262 19.09 15.92 -0.01
CA GLN A 262 20.37 16.01 -0.72
C GLN A 262 21.53 15.35 0.05
N ALA A 263 21.49 15.35 1.37
CA ALA A 263 22.52 14.75 2.21
C ALA A 263 22.32 13.23 2.42
N GLN A 264 21.06 12.79 2.53
CA GLN A 264 20.74 11.42 2.97
C GLN A 264 20.39 10.48 1.83
N VAL A 265 19.74 11.01 0.77
CA VAL A 265 19.26 10.19 -0.33
C VAL A 265 20.38 9.49 -1.10
N PRO A 266 21.53 10.12 -1.41
CA PRO A 266 22.61 9.43 -2.11
C PRO A 266 23.04 8.14 -1.40
N GLU A 267 23.24 8.18 -0.09
CA GLU A 267 23.60 7.01 0.73
C GLU A 267 22.44 6.00 0.84
N ALA A 268 21.23 6.48 1.06
CA ALA A 268 20.06 5.63 1.19
C ALA A 268 19.75 4.85 -0.11
N LEU A 269 20.06 5.42 -1.27
CA LEU A 269 19.83 4.83 -2.58
C LEU A 269 21.05 4.12 -3.18
N ASP A 270 22.22 4.21 -2.54
CA ASP A 270 23.42 3.51 -3.00
C ASP A 270 23.31 2.01 -2.76
N LEU A 271 23.01 1.26 -3.82
CA LEU A 271 23.00 -0.20 -3.79
C LEU A 271 24.35 -0.81 -4.11
N ALA A 272 25.29 -0.02 -4.66
CA ALA A 272 26.64 -0.51 -4.98
C ALA A 272 27.47 -0.74 -3.70
N GLY A 273 27.21 0.04 -2.64
CA GLY A 273 27.83 -0.15 -1.33
C GLY A 273 27.35 -1.39 -0.56
N GLU A 274 26.33 -2.09 -1.02
CA GLU A 274 25.90 -3.35 -0.40
C GLU A 274 26.88 -4.49 -0.77
N PRO A 275 27.17 -5.41 0.17
CA PRO A 275 28.02 -6.57 -0.12
C PRO A 275 27.51 -7.36 -1.33
N GLU A 276 28.46 -7.90 -2.14
CA GLU A 276 28.13 -8.67 -3.34
C GLU A 276 27.14 -9.80 -3.04
N ARG A 277 27.38 -10.55 -1.96
CA ARG A 277 26.49 -11.61 -1.49
C ARG A 277 25.05 -11.12 -1.30
N VAL A 278 24.85 -9.93 -0.71
CA VAL A 278 23.51 -9.37 -0.49
C VAL A 278 22.86 -9.04 -1.84
N ARG A 279 23.60 -8.42 -2.75
CA ARG A 279 23.14 -8.11 -4.10
C ARG A 279 22.73 -9.37 -4.87
N GLU A 280 23.50 -10.44 -4.72
CA GLU A 280 23.17 -11.75 -5.30
C GLU A 280 21.94 -12.37 -4.65
N GLU A 281 21.81 -12.35 -3.32
CA GLU A 281 20.63 -12.86 -2.62
C GLU A 281 19.35 -12.22 -3.17
N TYR A 282 19.34 -10.89 -3.38
CA TYR A 282 18.23 -10.17 -4.00
C TYR A 282 18.12 -10.36 -5.53
N GLY A 283 19.00 -11.14 -6.15
CA GLY A 283 18.95 -11.46 -7.58
C GLY A 283 19.34 -10.32 -8.50
N LEU A 284 20.21 -9.39 -8.06
CA LEU A 284 20.64 -8.25 -8.87
C LEU A 284 21.56 -8.66 -10.04
N ASN A 285 22.14 -9.85 -9.98
CA ASN A 285 23.00 -10.44 -11.01
C ASN A 285 22.22 -11.16 -12.14
N SER A 286 20.91 -11.25 -12.05
CA SER A 286 20.05 -11.90 -13.06
C SER A 286 19.17 -10.86 -13.77
N PRO A 287 19.12 -10.83 -15.10
CA PRO A 287 18.27 -9.91 -15.85
C PRO A 287 16.77 -10.09 -15.54
N VAL A 288 16.36 -11.29 -15.14
CA VAL A 288 14.97 -11.60 -14.80
C VAL A 288 14.55 -10.93 -13.47
N THR A 289 15.40 -11.02 -12.46
CA THR A 289 15.07 -10.58 -11.09
C THR A 289 15.61 -9.19 -10.74
N ALA A 290 16.64 -8.71 -11.47
CA ALA A 290 17.39 -7.51 -11.08
C ALA A 290 16.52 -6.26 -10.91
N SER A 291 15.52 -6.07 -11.77
CA SER A 291 14.63 -4.90 -11.68
C SER A 291 13.85 -4.86 -10.37
N PHE A 292 13.18 -5.96 -10.04
CA PHE A 292 12.41 -6.06 -8.81
C PHE A 292 13.29 -6.23 -7.57
N GLY A 293 14.41 -6.95 -7.72
CA GLY A 293 15.43 -7.11 -6.68
C GLY A 293 15.99 -5.78 -6.19
N ARG A 294 16.28 -4.84 -7.09
CA ARG A 294 16.68 -3.47 -6.71
C ARG A 294 15.62 -2.77 -5.88
N LYS A 295 14.34 -2.89 -6.24
CA LYS A 295 13.24 -2.31 -5.46
C LYS A 295 13.15 -2.92 -4.06
N CYS A 296 13.24 -4.26 -3.95
CA CYS A 296 13.21 -4.95 -2.66
C CYS A 296 14.40 -4.55 -1.76
N LEU A 297 15.61 -4.51 -2.32
CA LEU A 297 16.80 -4.10 -1.58
C LEU A 297 16.72 -2.63 -1.15
N LEU A 298 16.22 -1.76 -2.03
CA LEU A 298 15.98 -0.35 -1.72
C LEU A 298 14.91 -0.19 -0.63
N ALA A 299 13.82 -0.95 -0.67
CA ALA A 299 12.79 -0.92 0.36
C ALA A 299 13.35 -1.30 1.74
N ARG A 300 14.22 -2.33 1.82
CA ARG A 300 14.91 -2.70 3.04
C ARG A 300 15.78 -1.54 3.56
N LYS A 301 16.59 -0.90 2.71
CA LYS A 301 17.42 0.26 3.10
C LYS A 301 16.57 1.44 3.58
N LEU A 302 15.49 1.72 2.91
CA LEU A 302 14.59 2.83 3.28
C LEU A 302 13.95 2.62 4.65
N VAL A 303 13.43 1.42 4.94
CA VAL A 303 12.85 1.14 6.26
C VAL A 303 13.93 1.09 7.36
N GLU A 304 15.14 0.65 7.06
CA GLU A 304 16.28 0.70 7.96
C GLU A 304 16.67 2.14 8.32
N LYS A 305 16.52 3.08 7.38
CA LYS A 305 16.71 4.52 7.57
C LYS A 305 15.47 5.24 8.16
N GLY A 306 14.43 4.52 8.54
CA GLY A 306 13.25 5.08 9.23
C GLY A 306 12.14 5.58 8.30
N VAL A 307 12.13 5.22 7.02
CA VAL A 307 10.97 5.46 6.17
C VAL A 307 9.79 4.62 6.65
N ARG A 308 8.65 5.26 6.88
CA ARG A 308 7.50 4.64 7.53
C ARG A 308 6.72 3.71 6.61
N PHE A 309 6.54 4.09 5.34
CA PHE A 309 5.78 3.34 4.36
C PHE A 309 6.51 3.31 3.02
N VAL A 310 6.83 2.11 2.52
CA VAL A 310 7.46 1.90 1.21
C VAL A 310 6.56 1.03 0.37
N GLN A 311 6.06 1.56 -0.74
CA GLN A 311 5.16 0.87 -1.66
C GLN A 311 5.87 0.51 -2.96
N LEU A 312 5.91 -0.78 -3.28
CA LEU A 312 6.51 -1.31 -4.50
C LEU A 312 5.40 -1.76 -5.45
N TYR A 313 5.53 -1.39 -6.71
CA TYR A 313 4.66 -1.90 -7.78
C TYR A 313 5.40 -2.90 -8.65
N HIS A 314 4.71 -3.99 -8.99
CA HIS A 314 5.12 -4.93 -10.03
C HIS A 314 3.93 -5.23 -10.92
N GLY A 315 4.05 -4.99 -12.22
CA GLY A 315 2.93 -4.98 -13.14
C GLY A 315 2.72 -6.26 -13.94
N SER A 316 1.66 -6.21 -14.74
CA SER A 316 1.27 -7.20 -15.75
C SER A 316 0.71 -8.52 -15.24
N TRP A 317 0.16 -8.55 -14.00
CA TRP A 317 -0.52 -9.75 -13.47
C TRP A 317 -1.92 -9.99 -14.09
N ASP A 318 -2.33 -9.15 -15.03
CA ASP A 318 -3.60 -9.25 -15.75
C ASP A 318 -3.55 -10.34 -16.84
N SER A 319 -3.53 -11.61 -16.42
CA SER A 319 -3.33 -12.76 -17.32
C SER A 319 -4.65 -13.34 -17.78
N HIS A 320 -5.27 -12.69 -18.78
CA HIS A 320 -6.45 -13.20 -19.46
C HIS A 320 -6.13 -14.34 -20.43
N ASP A 321 -4.86 -14.48 -20.84
CA ASP A 321 -4.36 -15.50 -21.74
C ASP A 321 -3.01 -16.04 -21.24
N PHE A 322 -2.65 -17.25 -21.64
CA PHE A 322 -1.34 -17.85 -21.41
C PHE A 322 -0.86 -17.78 -19.95
N ILE A 323 -1.74 -18.11 -19.00
CA ILE A 323 -1.47 -17.94 -17.56
C ILE A 323 -0.20 -18.66 -17.10
N GLU A 324 0.08 -19.83 -17.67
CA GLU A 324 1.29 -20.61 -17.38
C GLU A 324 2.55 -19.78 -17.67
N ARG A 325 2.66 -19.24 -18.89
CA ARG A 325 3.79 -18.42 -19.28
C ARG A 325 3.80 -17.08 -18.54
N ALA A 326 2.65 -16.41 -18.47
CA ALA A 326 2.54 -15.09 -17.89
C ALA A 326 2.85 -15.11 -16.38
N HIS A 327 2.12 -15.93 -15.59
CA HIS A 327 2.39 -16.05 -14.16
C HIS A 327 3.74 -16.70 -13.87
N GLY A 328 4.20 -17.66 -14.70
CA GLY A 328 5.54 -18.24 -14.58
C GLY A 328 6.64 -17.19 -14.67
N ASN A 329 6.57 -16.30 -15.65
CA ASN A 329 7.54 -15.20 -15.82
C ASN A 329 7.46 -14.17 -14.68
N LEU A 330 6.24 -13.82 -14.25
CA LEU A 330 6.02 -12.85 -13.18
C LEU A 330 6.52 -13.37 -11.83
N VAL A 331 6.22 -14.62 -11.51
CA VAL A 331 6.74 -15.28 -10.30
C VAL A 331 8.28 -15.38 -10.39
N GLY A 332 8.83 -15.79 -11.53
CA GLY A 332 10.28 -15.84 -11.73
C GLY A 332 10.99 -14.51 -11.49
N ALA A 333 10.31 -13.38 -11.73
CA ALA A 333 10.86 -12.05 -11.50
C ALA A 333 10.83 -11.65 -10.02
N VAL A 334 9.83 -12.10 -9.23
CA VAL A 334 9.59 -11.59 -7.87
C VAL A 334 9.92 -12.58 -6.75
N ASP A 335 9.87 -13.87 -6.99
CA ASP A 335 10.03 -14.93 -5.97
C ASP A 335 11.34 -14.77 -5.16
N ARG A 336 12.48 -14.81 -5.84
CA ARG A 336 13.79 -14.67 -5.19
C ARG A 336 13.96 -13.34 -4.46
N PRO A 337 13.65 -12.17 -5.07
CA PRO A 337 13.73 -10.88 -4.40
C PRO A 337 12.87 -10.76 -3.14
N ILE A 338 11.64 -11.27 -3.15
CA ILE A 338 10.74 -11.23 -2.01
C ILE A 338 11.26 -12.12 -0.87
N ALA A 339 11.68 -13.34 -1.19
CA ALA A 339 12.26 -14.25 -0.21
C ALA A 339 13.51 -13.64 0.44
N ALA A 340 14.39 -13.03 -0.36
CA ALA A 340 15.58 -12.35 0.13
C ALA A 340 15.22 -11.17 1.05
N LEU A 341 14.20 -10.37 0.70
CA LEU A 341 13.72 -9.27 1.51
C LEU A 341 13.28 -9.75 2.91
N ILE A 342 12.45 -10.79 2.97
CA ILE A 342 11.95 -11.34 4.24
C ILE A 342 13.10 -11.91 5.06
N ALA A 343 13.98 -12.71 4.46
CA ALA A 343 15.13 -13.30 5.13
C ALA A 343 16.12 -12.25 5.64
N ASP A 344 16.37 -11.19 4.87
CA ASP A 344 17.30 -10.10 5.25
C ASP A 344 16.71 -9.24 6.38
N LEU A 345 15.41 -8.91 6.32
CA LEU A 345 14.72 -8.22 7.42
C LEU A 345 14.77 -9.05 8.71
N LYS A 346 14.54 -10.36 8.63
CA LYS A 346 14.64 -11.27 9.78
C LYS A 346 16.05 -11.29 10.35
N ARG A 347 17.07 -11.50 9.52
CA ARG A 347 18.47 -11.57 9.89
C ARG A 347 18.97 -10.27 10.58
N ARG A 348 18.39 -9.11 10.18
CA ARG A 348 18.71 -7.81 10.76
C ARG A 348 17.88 -7.46 12.00
N GLY A 349 16.95 -8.32 12.42
CA GLY A 349 16.03 -8.03 13.53
C GLY A 349 15.00 -6.91 13.21
N LEU A 350 14.75 -6.68 11.93
CA LEU A 350 13.81 -5.64 11.46
C LEU A 350 12.43 -6.20 11.17
N LEU A 351 12.29 -7.52 10.92
CA LEU A 351 11.05 -8.15 10.50
C LEU A 351 9.94 -7.98 11.54
N ASP A 352 10.26 -8.16 12.82
CA ASP A 352 9.28 -8.05 13.92
C ASP A 352 8.61 -6.67 13.99
N SER A 353 9.32 -5.63 13.55
CA SER A 353 8.83 -4.25 13.55
C SER A 353 8.46 -3.72 12.16
N THR A 354 8.58 -4.53 11.11
CA THR A 354 8.25 -4.18 9.72
C THR A 354 7.19 -5.13 9.18
N LEU A 355 6.01 -4.60 8.87
CA LEU A 355 4.97 -5.38 8.22
C LEU A 355 5.22 -5.41 6.70
N VAL A 356 5.49 -6.58 6.16
CA VAL A 356 5.55 -6.81 4.71
C VAL A 356 4.20 -7.32 4.26
N VAL A 357 3.59 -6.69 3.26
CA VAL A 357 2.29 -7.07 2.70
C VAL A 357 2.46 -7.37 1.21
N TRP A 358 1.87 -8.46 0.74
CA TRP A 358 1.73 -8.78 -0.67
C TRP A 358 0.26 -8.89 -1.05
N CYS A 359 -0.16 -8.19 -2.07
CA CYS A 359 -1.53 -8.21 -2.57
C CYS A 359 -1.60 -7.73 -4.02
N GLY A 360 -2.75 -7.89 -4.64
CA GLY A 360 -3.18 -7.16 -5.84
C GLY A 360 -4.48 -6.43 -5.55
N GLU A 361 -5.14 -5.98 -6.60
CA GLU A 361 -6.42 -5.27 -6.50
C GLU A 361 -7.65 -6.20 -6.40
N PHE A 362 -7.56 -7.43 -6.91
CA PHE A 362 -8.55 -8.51 -6.82
C PHE A 362 -7.91 -9.86 -7.20
N GLY A 363 -8.65 -10.95 -7.07
CA GLY A 363 -8.22 -12.28 -7.52
C GLY A 363 -8.66 -12.61 -8.93
N ARG A 364 -8.67 -13.92 -9.26
CA ARG A 364 -9.03 -14.42 -10.59
C ARG A 364 -10.07 -15.52 -10.51
N THR A 365 -10.91 -15.59 -11.56
CA THR A 365 -11.95 -16.61 -11.67
C THR A 365 -11.41 -18.00 -12.02
N PRO A 366 -12.14 -19.10 -11.73
CA PRO A 366 -11.75 -20.45 -12.14
C PRO A 366 -11.91 -20.68 -13.64
N ASP A 367 -12.50 -19.73 -14.36
CA ASP A 367 -12.87 -19.86 -15.76
C ASP A 367 -12.18 -18.81 -16.64
N ASN A 368 -12.12 -19.12 -17.92
CA ASN A 368 -11.68 -18.19 -18.94
C ASN A 368 -12.77 -18.04 -20.03
N GLY A 369 -12.98 -16.81 -20.53
CA GLY A 369 -13.71 -16.61 -21.77
C GLY A 369 -12.99 -17.30 -22.93
N VAL A 370 -13.75 -17.83 -23.89
CA VAL A 370 -13.13 -18.46 -25.05
C VAL A 370 -12.41 -17.42 -25.88
N ARG A 371 -11.09 -17.46 -25.82
CA ARG A 371 -10.24 -16.98 -26.89
C ARG A 371 -9.79 -18.21 -27.69
N GLN A 372 -9.74 -18.10 -29.01
CA GLN A 372 -9.42 -19.22 -29.89
C GLN A 372 -8.11 -19.88 -29.49
N GLY A 373 -8.09 -21.21 -29.38
CA GLY A 373 -6.90 -21.99 -29.12
C GLY A 373 -6.71 -22.42 -27.66
N THR A 374 -5.48 -22.81 -27.34
CA THR A 374 -5.04 -23.34 -26.02
C THR A 374 -4.51 -22.25 -25.08
N ALA A 375 -4.77 -20.99 -25.37
CA ALA A 375 -4.31 -19.85 -24.57
C ALA A 375 -5.21 -19.65 -23.36
N TYR A 376 -5.02 -20.46 -22.33
CA TYR A 376 -5.80 -20.37 -21.12
C TYR A 376 -5.32 -19.23 -20.22
N GLY A 377 -6.25 -18.44 -19.70
CA GLY A 377 -6.04 -17.44 -18.69
C GLY A 377 -7.22 -17.39 -17.73
N ARG A 378 -7.45 -16.27 -17.07
CA ARG A 378 -8.53 -16.10 -16.08
C ARG A 378 -9.11 -14.70 -16.17
N ASP A 379 -10.40 -14.60 -15.84
CA ASP A 379 -11.09 -13.32 -15.70
C ASP A 379 -10.90 -12.74 -14.28
N HIS A 380 -11.35 -11.52 -14.06
CA HIS A 380 -11.27 -10.81 -12.78
C HIS A 380 -12.25 -11.37 -11.75
N ASN A 381 -11.79 -11.53 -10.53
CA ASN A 381 -12.63 -12.03 -9.42
C ASN A 381 -12.58 -11.08 -8.21
N PRO A 382 -13.64 -10.31 -7.95
CA PRO A 382 -13.69 -9.44 -6.79
C PRO A 382 -14.11 -10.18 -5.50
N ASN A 383 -14.61 -11.42 -5.63
CA ASN A 383 -15.23 -12.18 -4.54
C ASN A 383 -14.24 -13.07 -3.78
N ALA A 384 -13.03 -13.22 -4.30
CA ALA A 384 -11.99 -14.03 -3.67
C ALA A 384 -10.60 -13.57 -4.13
N MET A 385 -9.72 -13.31 -3.18
CA MET A 385 -8.29 -13.15 -3.43
C MET A 385 -7.48 -13.52 -2.18
N THR A 386 -6.22 -13.86 -2.39
CA THR A 386 -5.26 -14.10 -1.32
C THR A 386 -4.40 -12.86 -1.08
N ILE A 387 -4.32 -12.45 0.17
CA ILE A 387 -3.30 -11.52 0.69
C ILE A 387 -2.39 -12.33 1.59
N TRP A 388 -1.09 -12.05 1.58
CA TRP A 388 -0.25 -12.53 2.65
C TRP A 388 0.56 -11.39 3.28
N MET A 389 0.95 -11.60 4.54
CA MET A 389 1.75 -10.70 5.35
C MET A 389 2.92 -11.43 5.97
N ALA A 390 4.00 -10.69 6.30
CA ALA A 390 5.11 -11.19 7.10
C ALA A 390 5.57 -10.13 8.09
N GLY A 391 5.97 -10.55 9.29
CA GLY A 391 6.47 -9.65 10.33
C GLY A 391 5.43 -8.66 10.87
N GLY A 392 5.89 -7.62 11.57
CA GLY A 392 5.04 -6.55 12.08
C GLY A 392 3.90 -7.01 12.99
N GLY A 393 4.03 -8.17 13.63
CA GLY A 393 3.03 -8.74 14.53
C GLY A 393 1.89 -9.50 13.85
N CYS A 394 2.00 -9.84 12.55
CA CYS A 394 1.12 -10.83 11.94
C CYS A 394 1.41 -12.24 12.46
N LYS A 395 0.43 -13.11 12.37
CA LYS A 395 0.52 -14.50 12.89
C LYS A 395 1.22 -15.41 11.88
N ALA A 396 2.55 -15.42 11.92
CA ALA A 396 3.42 -16.16 11.01
C ALA A 396 3.14 -17.67 11.03
N GLY A 397 3.36 -18.34 9.89
CA GLY A 397 3.19 -19.80 9.74
C GLY A 397 1.72 -20.25 9.68
N HIS A 398 0.78 -19.37 9.41
CA HIS A 398 -0.65 -19.72 9.38
C HIS A 398 -1.31 -19.33 8.07
N THR A 399 -2.30 -20.11 7.68
CA THR A 399 -3.24 -19.81 6.59
C THR A 399 -4.64 -19.69 7.17
N PHE A 400 -5.29 -18.57 6.94
CA PHE A 400 -6.63 -18.24 7.42
C PHE A 400 -7.59 -18.04 6.25
N GLY A 401 -8.84 -18.45 6.49
CA GLY A 401 -9.88 -18.35 5.48
C GLY A 401 -9.74 -19.38 4.38
N ALA A 402 -10.80 -19.55 3.64
CA ALA A 402 -10.88 -20.43 2.48
C ALA A 402 -11.77 -19.84 1.41
N THR A 403 -11.52 -20.23 0.16
CA THR A 403 -12.44 -20.04 -0.95
C THR A 403 -13.18 -21.36 -1.22
N ASP A 404 -14.25 -21.32 -1.99
CA ASP A 404 -15.00 -22.50 -2.41
C ASP A 404 -14.12 -23.49 -3.19
N GLU A 405 -14.66 -24.65 -3.54
CA GLU A 405 -13.94 -25.72 -4.24
C GLU A 405 -13.32 -25.29 -5.58
N LEU A 406 -13.86 -24.25 -6.18
CA LEU A 406 -13.42 -23.72 -7.48
C LEU A 406 -12.61 -22.44 -7.37
N GLY A 407 -12.56 -21.80 -6.19
CA GLY A 407 -11.88 -20.50 -5.98
C GLY A 407 -12.68 -19.32 -6.48
N MET A 408 -14.01 -19.48 -6.65
CA MET A 408 -14.87 -18.39 -7.12
C MET A 408 -15.24 -17.43 -6.00
N GLU A 409 -15.53 -17.93 -4.80
CA GLU A 409 -15.97 -17.14 -3.67
C GLU A 409 -15.19 -17.43 -2.40
N ALA A 410 -14.87 -16.40 -1.63
CA ALA A 410 -14.43 -16.59 -0.26
C ALA A 410 -15.59 -17.12 0.59
N VAL A 411 -15.38 -18.24 1.33
CA VAL A 411 -16.40 -18.91 2.12
C VAL A 411 -16.07 -18.95 3.61
N GLU A 412 -14.78 -18.90 3.97
CA GLU A 412 -14.32 -18.85 5.35
C GLU A 412 -13.53 -17.57 5.59
N LEU A 413 -13.72 -16.94 6.74
CA LEU A 413 -13.15 -15.64 7.12
C LEU A 413 -13.27 -14.61 5.96
N LYS A 414 -14.44 -14.63 5.30
CA LYS A 414 -14.78 -13.71 4.22
C LYS A 414 -14.90 -12.31 4.80
N ARG A 415 -14.00 -11.43 4.40
CA ARG A 415 -13.95 -10.04 4.84
C ARG A 415 -13.67 -9.12 3.66
N HIS A 416 -14.18 -7.91 3.75
CA HIS A 416 -13.92 -6.87 2.76
C HIS A 416 -12.53 -6.26 2.96
N VAL A 417 -11.93 -5.72 1.90
CA VAL A 417 -10.61 -5.06 1.94
C VAL A 417 -10.53 -3.94 3.00
N ARG A 418 -11.65 -3.31 3.35
CA ARG A 418 -11.68 -2.31 4.45
C ARG A 418 -11.25 -2.89 5.80
N ASP A 419 -11.58 -4.16 6.06
CA ASP A 419 -11.19 -4.86 7.29
C ASP A 419 -9.68 -5.12 7.31
N PHE A 420 -9.10 -5.39 6.14
CA PHE A 420 -7.65 -5.43 5.99
C PHE A 420 -7.00 -4.07 6.28
N HIS A 421 -7.56 -2.95 5.78
CA HIS A 421 -7.06 -1.61 6.08
C HIS A 421 -7.07 -1.31 7.58
N VAL A 422 -8.18 -1.62 8.26
CA VAL A 422 -8.31 -1.45 9.71
C VAL A 422 -7.32 -2.33 10.46
N THR A 423 -7.10 -3.58 9.98
CA THR A 423 -6.13 -4.51 10.56
C THR A 423 -4.69 -4.00 10.41
N LEU A 424 -4.33 -3.48 9.23
CA LEU A 424 -3.02 -2.87 8.98
C LEU A 424 -2.79 -1.67 9.91
N LEU A 425 -3.76 -0.76 10.03
CA LEU A 425 -3.68 0.37 10.94
C LEU A 425 -3.55 -0.09 12.40
N ARG A 426 -4.30 -1.12 12.81
CA ARG A 426 -4.22 -1.72 14.15
C ARG A 426 -2.83 -2.24 14.48
N LEU A 427 -2.17 -2.95 13.54
CA LEU A 427 -0.80 -3.42 13.71
C LEU A 427 0.19 -2.26 13.91
N LEU A 428 -0.05 -1.12 13.27
CA LEU A 428 0.72 0.11 13.43
C LEU A 428 0.37 0.92 14.70
N GLY A 429 -0.57 0.45 15.52
CA GLY A 429 -1.00 1.14 16.74
C GLY A 429 -1.99 2.28 16.49
N LEU A 430 -2.65 2.29 15.34
CA LEU A 430 -3.65 3.27 14.95
C LEU A 430 -5.06 2.66 15.01
N ASP A 431 -6.02 3.47 15.41
CA ASP A 431 -7.44 3.15 15.39
C ASP A 431 -8.11 3.93 14.26
N ASP A 432 -8.63 3.21 13.26
CA ASP A 432 -9.25 3.80 12.09
C ASP A 432 -10.40 4.76 12.44
N ASN A 433 -11.22 4.42 13.46
CA ASN A 433 -12.33 5.25 13.90
C ASN A 433 -11.89 6.55 14.60
N ARG A 434 -10.65 6.62 15.06
CA ARG A 434 -10.06 7.79 15.72
C ARG A 434 -9.07 8.53 14.82
N LEU A 435 -8.55 7.85 13.79
CA LEU A 435 -7.67 8.42 12.76
C LEU A 435 -8.53 9.10 11.69
N THR A 436 -9.08 10.24 12.00
CA THR A 436 -10.01 10.94 11.13
C THR A 436 -9.47 12.31 10.70
N PHE A 437 -9.93 12.79 9.56
CA PHE A 437 -9.67 14.12 9.04
C PHE A 437 -10.97 14.79 8.60
N TYR A 438 -11.21 16.02 9.09
CA TYR A 438 -12.42 16.77 8.71
C TYR A 438 -12.27 17.36 7.30
N HIS A 439 -13.13 16.93 6.38
CA HIS A 439 -13.14 17.42 5.01
C HIS A 439 -14.55 17.41 4.43
N ALA A 440 -14.90 18.48 3.72
CA ALA A 440 -16.19 18.63 3.05
C ALA A 440 -17.41 18.31 3.96
N GLY A 441 -17.40 18.88 5.18
CA GLY A 441 -18.53 18.79 6.13
C GLY A 441 -18.60 17.51 6.96
N ARG A 442 -17.64 16.56 6.83
CA ARG A 442 -17.63 15.31 7.61
C ARG A 442 -16.22 14.85 7.98
N PHE A 443 -16.14 14.04 9.03
CA PHE A 443 -14.92 13.31 9.33
C PHE A 443 -14.74 12.14 8.36
N LYS A 444 -13.57 12.07 7.76
CA LYS A 444 -13.14 11.03 6.83
C LYS A 444 -12.14 10.11 7.50
N GLN A 445 -12.13 8.84 7.12
CA GLN A 445 -11.20 7.80 7.57
C GLN A 445 -10.83 6.86 6.43
N LEU A 446 -9.78 6.05 6.58
CA LEU A 446 -9.29 5.18 5.52
C LEU A 446 -10.34 4.14 5.08
N SER A 447 -11.02 3.49 6.01
CA SER A 447 -12.03 2.48 5.70
C SER A 447 -13.31 3.03 5.06
N GLN A 448 -13.49 4.34 4.98
CA GLN A 448 -14.65 5.08 4.48
C GLN A 448 -15.91 4.96 5.34
N PHE A 449 -16.29 3.73 5.72
CA PHE A 449 -17.54 3.42 6.44
C PHE A 449 -17.30 2.59 7.70
N GLY A 450 -16.07 2.53 8.18
CA GLY A 450 -15.64 1.62 9.23
C GLY A 450 -15.35 0.22 8.71
N GLY A 451 -14.65 -0.55 9.51
CA GLY A 451 -14.30 -1.94 9.27
C GLY A 451 -13.96 -2.61 10.58
N GLU A 452 -13.79 -3.91 10.55
CA GLU A 452 -13.44 -4.72 11.71
C GLU A 452 -12.00 -5.21 11.61
N VAL A 453 -11.31 -5.26 12.75
CA VAL A 453 -9.99 -5.88 12.82
C VAL A 453 -10.12 -7.38 12.65
N ILE A 454 -9.39 -7.94 11.68
CA ILE A 454 -9.29 -9.39 11.47
C ILE A 454 -8.29 -9.92 12.51
N ARG A 455 -8.81 -10.28 13.69
CA ARG A 455 -7.97 -10.65 14.85
C ARG A 455 -7.18 -11.92 14.63
N GLU A 456 -7.70 -12.82 13.82
CA GLU A 456 -7.08 -14.09 13.46
C GLU A 456 -5.70 -13.90 12.81
N LEU A 457 -5.50 -12.79 12.09
CA LEU A 457 -4.24 -12.46 11.42
C LEU A 457 -3.18 -11.86 12.36
N ILE A 458 -3.55 -11.51 13.60
CA ILE A 458 -2.67 -10.84 14.58
C ILE A 458 -2.13 -11.86 15.59
N ALA A 459 -0.80 -11.83 15.84
CA ALA A 459 -0.12 -12.71 16.79
C ALA A 459 -0.43 -12.34 18.26
#